data_3e43fb75e016d158ebf997c012e32220
#
_entry.id   3e43fb75e016d158ebf997c012e32220
#
_cell.length_a   1.000
_cell.length_b   1.000
_cell.length_c   1.000
_cell.angle_alpha   90.00
_cell.angle_beta   90.00
_cell.angle_gamma   90.00
#
_symmetry.space_group_name_H-M   'P 1'
#
loop_
_entity.id
_entity.type
_entity.pdbx_description
1 polymer ?
#
loop_
_entity_poly.entity_id
_entity_poly.type
_entity_poly.pdbx_seq_one_letter_code
_entity_poly.pdbx_strand_id
1 'polypeptide(L)'
;MPRPPASARLQQPCNDPSAKKQQGEVALFLGCVARRCGNSALQAAIDLLSRLGWSVVIPDAQTCCGAQAIHAGEAPRANALATSNQLAFTGITRTVTLDSGCHEALSNSLTGETLDVLDLLDQDDAFHRLPWHNTPIRVAVFAPCTQRHVVRSDAALRRLLARLPGVEAIWLDIGCCGAAGDHMLRFPERAATLREPLLQQLIDSGCDQLLVANIGCRLHLQAGAEAHGLDTRVVHPVEFITQRLLPDMPEDSP
;
A
#
# COMPACT_ATOMS: atom_id res chain seq x y z
N MET A 1 -14.23 12.60 15.46
CA MET A 1 -13.47 12.20 14.26
C MET A 1 -13.20 13.45 13.44
N PRO A 2 -11.94 13.81 13.16
CA PRO A 2 -11.64 14.90 12.25
C PRO A 2 -12.17 14.53 10.85
N ARG A 3 -12.75 15.49 10.15
CA ARG A 3 -13.21 15.33 8.78
C ARG A 3 -11.99 14.94 7.92
N PRO A 4 -12.06 13.85 7.12
CA PRO A 4 -11.00 13.60 6.15
C PRO A 4 -10.89 14.82 5.22
N PRO A 5 -9.66 15.22 4.83
CA PRO A 5 -9.48 16.26 3.84
C PRO A 5 -10.23 15.88 2.56
N ALA A 6 -10.78 16.90 1.88
CA ALA A 6 -11.49 16.72 0.61
C ALA A 6 -10.64 15.83 -0.29
N SER A 7 -11.24 14.75 -0.83
CA SER A 7 -10.55 13.78 -1.67
C SER A 7 -9.87 14.51 -2.84
N ALA A 8 -8.55 14.68 -2.75
CA ALA A 8 -7.78 15.10 -3.91
C ALA A 8 -8.03 14.06 -5.01
N ARG A 9 -8.43 14.51 -6.19
CA ARG A 9 -8.55 13.61 -7.35
C ARG A 9 -7.15 13.06 -7.63
N LEU A 10 -7.05 11.74 -7.77
CA LEU A 10 -5.83 11.11 -8.24
C LEU A 10 -5.48 11.73 -9.59
N GLN A 11 -4.28 12.24 -9.72
CA GLN A 11 -3.77 12.76 -10.98
C GLN A 11 -3.34 11.57 -11.82
N GLN A 12 -3.93 11.42 -12.99
CA GLN A 12 -3.42 10.49 -13.98
C GLN A 12 -2.06 11.01 -14.44
N PRO A 13 -1.05 10.13 -14.59
CA PRO A 13 0.24 10.55 -15.11
C PRO A 13 0.04 11.17 -16.50
N CYS A 14 0.71 12.29 -16.76
CA CYS A 14 0.91 12.76 -18.13
C CYS A 14 1.67 11.65 -18.85
N ASN A 15 1.00 10.95 -19.76
CA ASN A 15 1.68 10.07 -20.71
C ASN A 15 2.55 10.94 -21.60
N ASP A 16 3.79 11.18 -21.19
CA ASP A 16 4.81 11.77 -22.06
C ASP A 16 5.28 10.65 -23.02
N PRO A 17 5.00 10.76 -24.32
CA PRO A 17 5.41 9.74 -25.29
C PRO A 17 6.93 9.65 -25.47
N SER A 18 7.71 10.57 -24.91
CA SER A 18 9.18 10.59 -24.97
C SER A 18 9.86 9.84 -23.82
N ALA A 19 9.13 9.40 -22.80
CA ALA A 19 9.67 8.79 -21.60
C ALA A 19 9.94 7.29 -21.79
N LYS A 20 11.23 6.93 -21.72
CA LYS A 20 11.83 5.63 -21.32
C LYS A 20 11.10 4.35 -21.76
N LYS A 21 11.87 3.36 -22.18
CA LYS A 21 11.48 2.00 -22.53
C LYS A 21 10.21 1.54 -21.79
N GLN A 22 9.07 1.52 -22.47
CA GLN A 22 7.78 1.13 -21.87
C GLN A 22 7.88 -0.31 -21.37
N GLN A 23 7.67 -0.51 -20.08
CA GLN A 23 7.65 -1.83 -19.45
C GLN A 23 6.35 -2.61 -19.74
N GLY A 24 5.29 -1.91 -20.13
CA GLY A 24 3.96 -2.44 -20.37
C GLY A 24 2.88 -1.70 -19.60
N GLU A 25 1.68 -2.28 -19.55
CA GLU A 25 0.53 -1.72 -18.88
C GLU A 25 0.20 -2.51 -17.61
N VAL A 26 -0.18 -1.79 -16.55
CA VAL A 26 -0.72 -2.36 -15.31
C VAL A 26 -1.98 -1.61 -14.89
N ALA A 27 -2.99 -2.32 -14.41
CA ALA A 27 -4.15 -1.70 -13.80
C ALA A 27 -3.96 -1.57 -12.29
N LEU A 28 -4.23 -0.39 -11.74
CA LEU A 28 -4.16 -0.16 -10.31
C LEU A 28 -5.53 -0.40 -9.66
N PHE A 29 -5.58 -1.32 -8.70
CA PHE A 29 -6.75 -1.50 -7.86
C PHE A 29 -6.71 -0.52 -6.68
N LEU A 30 -7.68 0.39 -6.62
CA LEU A 30 -7.69 1.47 -5.62
C LEU A 30 -8.14 1.01 -4.23
N GLY A 31 -9.05 0.02 -4.16
CA GLY A 31 -9.67 -0.38 -2.90
C GLY A 31 -10.75 0.60 -2.39
N CYS A 32 -11.77 0.08 -1.72
CA CYS A 32 -12.91 0.88 -1.26
C CYS A 32 -12.56 1.84 -0.12
N VAL A 33 -11.67 1.45 0.78
CA VAL A 33 -11.20 2.28 1.91
C VAL A 33 -10.05 3.16 1.48
N ALA A 34 -9.06 2.62 0.76
CA ALA A 34 -7.86 3.37 0.39
C ALA A 34 -8.17 4.57 -0.52
N ARG A 35 -9.17 4.46 -1.43
CA ARG A 35 -9.62 5.61 -2.25
C ARG A 35 -10.23 6.77 -1.43
N ARG A 36 -10.55 6.55 -0.15
CA ARG A 36 -11.10 7.56 0.75
C ARG A 36 -10.09 8.06 1.78
N CYS A 37 -9.22 7.19 2.24
CA CYS A 37 -8.33 7.45 3.37
C CYS A 37 -6.84 7.23 3.05
N GLY A 38 -6.50 6.79 1.83
CA GLY A 38 -5.13 6.41 1.44
C GLY A 38 -4.68 7.01 0.10
N ASN A 39 -5.21 8.18 -0.28
CA ASN A 39 -4.91 8.81 -1.57
C ASN A 39 -3.42 9.08 -1.77
N SER A 40 -2.67 9.42 -0.71
CA SER A 40 -1.22 9.62 -0.76
C SER A 40 -0.47 8.37 -1.21
N ALA A 41 -0.85 7.19 -0.68
CA ALA A 41 -0.27 5.91 -1.08
C ALA A 41 -0.59 5.56 -2.54
N LEU A 42 -1.84 5.79 -2.95
CA LEU A 42 -2.28 5.54 -4.32
C LEU A 42 -1.54 6.46 -5.31
N GLN A 43 -1.43 7.75 -5.00
CA GLN A 43 -0.71 8.70 -5.86
C GLN A 43 0.78 8.33 -5.91
N ALA A 44 1.41 8.04 -4.77
CA ALA A 44 2.81 7.61 -4.72
C ALA A 44 3.06 6.35 -5.57
N ALA A 45 2.14 5.40 -5.58
CA ALA A 45 2.24 4.22 -6.43
C ALA A 45 2.13 4.56 -7.92
N ILE A 46 1.19 5.43 -8.30
CA ILE A 46 1.04 5.90 -9.69
C ILE A 46 2.33 6.58 -10.14
N ASP A 47 2.84 7.52 -9.35
CA ASP A 47 4.04 8.29 -9.68
C ASP A 47 5.27 7.39 -9.81
N LEU A 48 5.46 6.46 -8.86
CA LEU A 48 6.60 5.55 -8.87
C LEU A 48 6.55 4.57 -10.05
N LEU A 49 5.39 3.93 -10.29
CA LEU A 49 5.21 3.00 -11.41
C LEU A 49 5.40 3.71 -12.75
N SER A 50 4.86 4.92 -12.90
CA SER A 50 5.05 5.74 -14.12
C SER A 50 6.52 6.09 -14.34
N ARG A 51 7.24 6.45 -13.28
CA ARG A 51 8.69 6.74 -13.33
C ARG A 51 9.52 5.50 -13.72
N LEU A 52 9.03 4.31 -13.39
CA LEU A 52 9.62 3.03 -13.81
C LEU A 52 9.30 2.67 -15.27
N GLY A 53 8.43 3.42 -15.95
CA GLY A 53 8.03 3.19 -17.33
C GLY A 53 6.78 2.32 -17.49
N TRP A 54 6.01 2.08 -16.42
CA TRP A 54 4.72 1.42 -16.50
C TRP A 54 3.62 2.38 -16.92
N SER A 55 2.77 1.96 -17.86
CA SER A 55 1.49 2.64 -18.14
C SER A 55 0.46 2.22 -17.08
N VAL A 56 0.07 3.14 -16.21
CA VAL A 56 -0.88 2.86 -15.12
C VAL A 56 -2.28 3.21 -15.55
N VAL A 57 -3.16 2.22 -15.63
CA VAL A 57 -4.60 2.41 -15.90
C VAL A 57 -5.41 2.22 -14.62
N ILE A 58 -6.49 2.98 -14.49
CA ILE A 58 -7.40 2.92 -13.35
C ILE A 58 -8.81 2.66 -13.87
N PRO A 59 -9.30 1.40 -13.84
CA PRO A 59 -10.66 1.09 -14.27
C PRO A 59 -11.69 1.84 -13.41
N ASP A 60 -12.50 2.70 -14.02
CA ASP A 60 -13.47 3.54 -13.31
C ASP A 60 -14.57 2.74 -12.60
N ALA A 61 -14.98 1.60 -13.21
CA ALA A 61 -16.05 0.75 -12.71
C ALA A 61 -15.63 -0.21 -11.58
N GLN A 62 -14.36 -0.17 -11.12
CA GLN A 62 -13.91 -1.02 -10.03
C GLN A 62 -14.65 -0.74 -8.71
N THR A 63 -14.92 -1.78 -7.95
CA THR A 63 -15.69 -1.72 -6.69
C THR A 63 -14.84 -2.17 -5.49
N CYS A 64 -15.48 -2.57 -4.38
CA CYS A 64 -14.79 -3.22 -3.26
C CYS A 64 -14.26 -4.60 -3.70
N CYS A 65 -13.09 -5.01 -3.18
CA CYS A 65 -12.54 -6.34 -3.44
C CYS A 65 -13.41 -7.49 -2.93
N GLY A 66 -14.33 -7.23 -1.98
CA GLY A 66 -15.20 -8.25 -1.40
C GLY A 66 -14.60 -9.01 -0.21
N ALA A 67 -13.33 -8.81 0.15
CA ALA A 67 -12.67 -9.55 1.23
C ALA A 67 -13.45 -9.54 2.55
N GLN A 68 -14.03 -8.39 2.93
CA GLN A 68 -14.83 -8.28 4.15
C GLN A 68 -16.12 -9.12 4.06
N ALA A 69 -16.80 -9.15 2.90
CA ALA A 69 -17.98 -9.97 2.69
C ALA A 69 -17.64 -11.46 2.74
N ILE A 70 -16.48 -11.85 2.19
CA ILE A 70 -15.97 -13.24 2.29
C ILE A 70 -15.77 -13.63 3.76
N HIS A 71 -15.09 -12.81 4.55
CA HIS A 71 -14.83 -13.07 5.97
C HIS A 71 -16.10 -13.05 6.83
N ALA A 72 -17.12 -12.29 6.43
CA ALA A 72 -18.42 -12.26 7.10
C ALA A 72 -19.34 -13.41 6.69
N GLY A 73 -18.96 -14.27 5.73
CA GLY A 73 -19.81 -15.33 5.19
C GLY A 73 -20.93 -14.83 4.27
N GLU A 74 -20.88 -13.58 3.80
CA GLU A 74 -21.85 -12.96 2.91
C GLU A 74 -21.61 -13.34 1.44
N ALA A 75 -21.70 -14.65 1.12
CA ALA A 75 -21.35 -15.16 -0.20
C ALA A 75 -22.07 -14.46 -1.38
N PRO A 76 -23.39 -14.14 -1.33
CA PRO A 76 -24.04 -13.45 -2.41
C PRO A 76 -23.42 -12.06 -2.70
N ARG A 77 -23.08 -11.32 -1.65
CA ARG A 77 -22.44 -10.00 -1.76
C ARG A 77 -21.01 -10.12 -2.27
N ALA A 78 -20.24 -11.09 -1.77
CA ALA A 78 -18.89 -11.35 -2.24
C ALA A 78 -18.88 -11.67 -3.74
N ASN A 79 -19.77 -12.55 -4.20
CA ASN A 79 -19.90 -12.93 -5.61
C ASN A 79 -20.31 -11.75 -6.50
N ALA A 80 -21.24 -10.89 -6.06
CA ALA A 80 -21.65 -9.71 -6.80
C ALA A 80 -20.50 -8.73 -6.99
N LEU A 81 -19.68 -8.50 -5.94
CA LEU A 81 -18.49 -7.65 -6.00
C LEU A 81 -17.41 -8.24 -6.92
N ALA A 82 -17.16 -9.55 -6.82
CA ALA A 82 -16.23 -10.25 -7.71
C ALA A 82 -16.64 -10.10 -9.17
N THR A 83 -17.90 -10.36 -9.50
CA THR A 83 -18.43 -10.19 -10.88
C THR A 83 -18.28 -8.76 -11.38
N SER A 84 -18.59 -7.76 -10.55
CA SER A 84 -18.42 -6.34 -10.90
C SER A 84 -16.96 -6.01 -11.22
N ASN A 85 -16.02 -6.52 -10.43
CA ASN A 85 -14.59 -6.31 -10.68
C ASN A 85 -14.11 -7.10 -11.89
N GLN A 86 -14.57 -8.32 -12.14
CA GLN A 86 -14.27 -9.07 -13.37
C GLN A 86 -14.65 -8.28 -14.62
N LEU A 87 -15.83 -7.65 -14.62
CA LEU A 87 -16.27 -6.80 -15.73
C LEU A 87 -15.41 -5.55 -15.87
N ALA A 88 -15.11 -4.87 -14.74
CA ALA A 88 -14.30 -3.66 -14.73
C ALA A 88 -12.85 -3.89 -15.21
N PHE A 89 -12.31 -5.08 -14.99
CA PHE A 89 -10.94 -5.46 -15.36
C PHE A 89 -10.88 -6.37 -16.61
N THR A 90 -11.95 -6.39 -17.41
CA THR A 90 -11.98 -7.17 -18.67
C THR A 90 -10.85 -6.71 -19.60
N GLY A 91 -10.05 -7.65 -20.09
CA GLY A 91 -8.92 -7.39 -20.98
C GLY A 91 -7.64 -6.93 -20.26
N ILE A 92 -7.68 -6.69 -18.97
CA ILE A 92 -6.48 -6.38 -18.16
C ILE A 92 -5.69 -7.66 -17.89
N THR A 93 -4.41 -7.65 -18.25
CA THR A 93 -3.51 -8.79 -18.06
C THR A 93 -2.79 -8.75 -16.72
N ARG A 94 -2.56 -7.55 -16.15
CA ARG A 94 -1.87 -7.36 -14.87
C ARG A 94 -2.58 -6.33 -14.01
N THR A 95 -2.91 -6.71 -12.78
CA THR A 95 -3.52 -5.83 -11.76
C THR A 95 -2.58 -5.69 -10.59
N VAL A 96 -2.31 -4.45 -10.16
CA VAL A 96 -1.47 -4.14 -9.00
C VAL A 96 -2.35 -3.76 -7.82
N THR A 97 -2.05 -4.36 -6.66
CA THR A 97 -2.68 -4.06 -5.37
C THR A 97 -1.67 -3.43 -4.41
N LEU A 98 -2.10 -2.44 -3.64
CA LEU A 98 -1.31 -1.84 -2.56
C LEU A 98 -1.62 -2.49 -1.21
N ASP A 99 -2.89 -2.81 -0.99
CA ASP A 99 -3.36 -3.28 0.30
C ASP A 99 -3.43 -4.82 0.34
N SER A 100 -2.60 -5.42 1.17
CA SER A 100 -2.51 -6.88 1.34
C SER A 100 -3.85 -7.54 1.71
N GLY A 101 -4.77 -6.79 2.33
CA GLY A 101 -6.12 -7.30 2.68
C GLY A 101 -7.06 -7.45 1.49
N CYS A 102 -6.75 -6.84 0.33
CA CYS A 102 -7.55 -6.96 -0.89
C CYS A 102 -6.99 -8.02 -1.87
N HIS A 103 -5.72 -8.33 -1.76
CA HIS A 103 -4.97 -9.09 -2.74
C HIS A 103 -5.57 -10.46 -3.05
N GLU A 104 -5.81 -11.28 -2.02
CA GLU A 104 -6.33 -12.65 -2.21
C GLU A 104 -7.69 -12.67 -2.88
N ALA A 105 -8.63 -11.80 -2.46
CA ALA A 105 -9.96 -11.74 -3.05
C ALA A 105 -9.91 -11.38 -4.54
N LEU A 106 -8.99 -10.50 -4.94
CA LEU A 106 -8.79 -10.11 -6.34
C LEU A 106 -8.06 -11.20 -7.12
N SER A 107 -7.01 -11.78 -6.57
CA SER A 107 -6.25 -12.87 -7.18
C SER A 107 -7.14 -14.09 -7.49
N ASN A 108 -8.13 -14.37 -6.62
CA ASN A 108 -9.08 -15.46 -6.82
C ASN A 108 -10.23 -15.11 -7.78
N SER A 109 -10.49 -13.82 -8.05
CA SER A 109 -11.63 -13.40 -8.86
C SER A 109 -11.25 -12.87 -10.24
N LEU A 110 -10.11 -12.21 -10.39
CA LEU A 110 -9.70 -11.65 -11.69
C LEU A 110 -9.05 -12.72 -12.58
N THR A 111 -9.17 -12.56 -13.89
CA THR A 111 -8.59 -13.48 -14.88
C THR A 111 -7.14 -13.19 -15.21
N GLY A 112 -6.69 -11.95 -15.00
CA GLY A 112 -5.30 -11.53 -15.17
C GLY A 112 -4.44 -11.82 -13.94
N GLU A 113 -3.14 -11.61 -14.08
CA GLU A 113 -2.20 -11.70 -12.97
C GLU A 113 -2.46 -10.60 -11.95
N THR A 114 -2.59 -10.94 -10.68
CA THR A 114 -2.68 -9.96 -9.57
C THR A 114 -1.35 -9.92 -8.83
N LEU A 115 -0.73 -8.74 -8.81
CA LEU A 115 0.58 -8.49 -8.23
C LEU A 115 0.46 -7.58 -7.01
N ASP A 116 1.21 -7.87 -5.96
CA ASP A 116 1.45 -6.90 -4.89
C ASP A 116 2.47 -5.85 -5.38
N VAL A 117 2.25 -4.60 -5.06
CA VAL A 117 3.12 -3.50 -5.51
C VAL A 117 4.57 -3.69 -5.03
N LEU A 118 4.78 -4.23 -3.83
CA LEU A 118 6.12 -4.43 -3.29
C LEU A 118 6.88 -5.55 -4.02
N ASP A 119 6.17 -6.63 -4.40
CA ASP A 119 6.76 -7.70 -5.21
C ASP A 119 7.10 -7.19 -6.62
N LEU A 120 6.22 -6.39 -7.22
CA LEU A 120 6.48 -5.77 -8.52
C LEU A 120 7.72 -4.87 -8.48
N LEU A 121 7.83 -4.02 -7.47
CA LEU A 121 8.97 -3.11 -7.29
C LEU A 121 10.29 -3.86 -7.04
N ASP A 122 10.25 -4.92 -6.25
CA ASP A 122 11.46 -5.71 -5.92
C ASP A 122 11.99 -6.49 -7.13
N GLN A 123 11.13 -6.87 -8.06
CA GLN A 123 11.49 -7.57 -9.29
C GLN A 123 11.84 -6.63 -10.45
N ASP A 124 11.61 -5.31 -10.31
CA ASP A 124 11.82 -4.34 -11.37
C ASP A 124 13.28 -3.86 -11.42
N ASP A 125 13.99 -4.24 -12.48
CA ASP A 125 15.39 -3.79 -12.67
C ASP A 125 15.52 -2.27 -12.77
N ALA A 126 14.49 -1.55 -13.25
CA ALA A 126 14.53 -0.10 -13.32
C ALA A 126 14.48 0.54 -11.93
N PHE A 127 13.79 -0.08 -10.98
CA PHE A 127 13.76 0.37 -9.59
C PHE A 127 15.17 0.45 -8.98
N HIS A 128 16.02 -0.52 -9.28
CA HIS A 128 17.38 -0.59 -8.74
C HIS A 128 18.32 0.49 -9.31
N ARG A 129 17.92 1.15 -10.39
CA ARG A 129 18.68 2.23 -11.05
C ARG A 129 18.18 3.63 -10.67
N LEU A 130 17.10 3.72 -9.89
CA LEU A 130 16.57 5.02 -9.46
C LEU A 130 17.55 5.75 -8.53
N PRO A 131 17.64 7.08 -8.64
CA PRO A 131 18.45 7.89 -7.74
C PRO A 131 17.73 8.09 -6.40
N TRP A 132 18.43 7.83 -5.30
CA TRP A 132 17.87 7.87 -3.95
C TRP A 132 18.55 8.93 -3.08
N HIS A 133 17.79 9.58 -2.19
CA HIS A 133 18.34 10.36 -1.10
C HIS A 133 19.14 9.48 -0.15
N ASN A 134 20.36 9.94 0.23
CA ASN A 134 21.21 9.25 1.20
C ASN A 134 21.15 9.86 2.60
N THR A 135 20.08 10.57 2.95
CA THR A 135 19.92 11.15 4.28
C THR A 135 19.59 10.04 5.28
N PRO A 136 20.33 9.88 6.37
CA PRO A 136 20.05 8.89 7.39
C PRO A 136 18.64 9.05 7.96
N ILE A 137 17.89 7.96 8.06
CA ILE A 137 16.56 7.92 8.65
C ILE A 137 16.30 6.56 9.28
N ARG A 138 15.70 6.57 10.47
CA ARG A 138 15.17 5.38 11.14
C ARG A 138 13.67 5.30 10.91
N VAL A 139 13.17 4.12 10.56
CA VAL A 139 11.75 3.89 10.29
C VAL A 139 11.30 2.58 10.91
N ALA A 140 10.17 2.60 11.62
CA ALA A 140 9.54 1.39 12.12
C ALA A 140 8.77 0.69 10.99
N VAL A 141 8.76 -0.64 11.00
CA VAL A 141 8.06 -1.46 10.01
C VAL A 141 7.22 -2.52 10.71
N PHE A 142 5.95 -2.54 10.43
CA PHE A 142 5.06 -3.63 10.81
C PHE A 142 4.52 -4.33 9.57
N ALA A 143 4.83 -5.62 9.41
CA ALA A 143 4.28 -6.45 8.36
C ALA A 143 2.93 -7.04 8.82
N PRO A 144 1.78 -6.62 8.26
CA PRO A 144 0.46 -7.16 8.59
C PRO A 144 0.38 -8.68 8.40
N CYS A 145 -0.53 -9.34 9.14
CA CYS A 145 -0.73 -10.80 9.01
C CYS A 145 -1.06 -11.21 7.55
N THR A 146 -1.88 -10.44 6.85
CA THR A 146 -2.19 -10.68 5.43
C THR A 146 -0.96 -10.53 4.54
N GLN A 147 -0.08 -9.56 4.80
CA GLN A 147 1.16 -9.41 4.05
C GLN A 147 2.10 -10.60 4.26
N ARG A 148 2.25 -11.09 5.52
CA ARG A 148 3.17 -12.20 5.85
C ARG A 148 2.67 -13.58 5.42
N HIS A 149 1.37 -13.83 5.59
CA HIS A 149 0.83 -15.19 5.49
C HIS A 149 -0.01 -15.44 4.23
N VAL A 150 -0.51 -14.38 3.60
CA VAL A 150 -1.33 -14.48 2.38
C VAL A 150 -0.54 -14.03 1.17
N VAL A 151 -0.16 -12.75 1.12
CA VAL A 151 0.59 -12.17 -0.02
C VAL A 151 2.05 -12.61 -0.03
N ARG A 152 2.68 -12.66 1.14
CA ARG A 152 4.10 -13.01 1.36
C ARG A 152 5.07 -11.97 0.79
N SER A 153 4.64 -10.71 0.67
CA SER A 153 5.47 -9.59 0.16
C SER A 153 6.33 -8.91 1.24
N ASP A 154 6.35 -9.40 2.48
CA ASP A 154 7.21 -8.89 3.54
C ASP A 154 8.71 -9.09 3.24
N ALA A 155 9.07 -10.18 2.57
CA ALA A 155 10.43 -10.43 2.12
C ALA A 155 10.87 -9.43 1.04
N ALA A 156 9.98 -9.08 0.10
CA ALA A 156 10.21 -8.04 -0.90
C ALA A 156 10.42 -6.68 -0.22
N LEU A 157 9.56 -6.32 0.74
CA LEU A 157 9.72 -5.09 1.51
C LEU A 157 11.06 -5.01 2.22
N ARG A 158 11.54 -6.12 2.83
CA ARG A 158 12.87 -6.17 3.44
C ARG A 158 13.98 -5.85 2.45
N ARG A 159 13.93 -6.45 1.26
CA ARG A 159 14.94 -6.22 0.21
C ARG A 159 14.89 -4.78 -0.32
N LEU A 160 13.69 -4.25 -0.54
CA LEU A 160 13.51 -2.87 -1.01
C LEU A 160 14.10 -1.87 0.00
N LEU A 161 13.75 -1.98 1.29
CA LEU A 161 14.27 -1.07 2.32
C LEU A 161 15.78 -1.20 2.51
N ALA A 162 16.34 -2.42 2.44
CA ALA A 162 17.77 -2.65 2.56
C ALA A 162 18.59 -2.02 1.41
N ARG A 163 17.96 -1.73 0.27
CA ARG A 163 18.59 -1.09 -0.88
C ARG A 163 18.53 0.44 -0.84
N LEU A 164 17.68 1.02 0.00
CA LEU A 164 17.57 2.46 0.12
C LEU A 164 18.72 3.03 0.96
N PRO A 165 19.55 3.93 0.41
CA PRO A 165 20.68 4.47 1.15
C PRO A 165 20.23 5.23 2.41
N GLY A 166 20.95 5.04 3.50
CA GLY A 166 20.72 5.73 4.77
C GLY A 166 19.46 5.29 5.52
N VAL A 167 18.72 4.27 5.06
CA VAL A 167 17.52 3.77 5.74
C VAL A 167 17.88 2.68 6.73
N GLU A 168 17.54 2.88 8.01
CA GLU A 168 17.56 1.87 9.06
C GLU A 168 16.13 1.43 9.38
N ALA A 169 15.76 0.22 8.98
CA ALA A 169 14.42 -0.34 9.20
C ALA A 169 14.36 -1.14 10.50
N ILE A 170 13.53 -0.70 11.45
CA ILE A 170 13.28 -1.36 12.74
C ILE A 170 11.99 -2.19 12.60
N TRP A 171 12.14 -3.50 12.55
CA TRP A 171 11.02 -4.43 12.38
C TRP A 171 10.37 -4.70 13.72
N LEU A 172 9.08 -4.35 13.83
CA LEU A 172 8.27 -4.66 14.99
C LEU A 172 7.81 -6.11 14.92
N ASP A 173 8.12 -6.88 15.97
CA ASP A 173 7.86 -8.32 16.01
C ASP A 173 6.60 -8.64 16.80
N ILE A 174 5.44 -8.54 16.16
CA ILE A 174 4.17 -8.86 16.84
C ILE A 174 3.13 -9.42 15.86
N GLY A 175 2.20 -10.21 16.43
CA GLY A 175 1.18 -10.97 15.72
C GLY A 175 0.19 -10.14 14.91
N CYS A 176 -0.82 -9.55 15.56
CA CYS A 176 -1.93 -8.89 14.88
C CYS A 176 -2.15 -7.47 15.43
N CYS A 177 -2.39 -6.51 14.52
CA CYS A 177 -2.75 -5.14 14.92
C CYS A 177 -4.18 -5.00 15.50
N GLY A 178 -5.00 -6.05 15.43
CA GLY A 178 -6.39 -6.03 15.93
C GLY A 178 -7.43 -5.48 14.97
N ALA A 179 -7.05 -4.90 13.82
CA ALA A 179 -8.02 -4.29 12.89
C ALA A 179 -8.98 -5.31 12.25
N ALA A 180 -8.45 -6.45 11.75
CA ALA A 180 -9.15 -7.62 11.21
C ALA A 180 -10.50 -7.29 10.52
N GLY A 181 -10.45 -6.65 9.36
CA GLY A 181 -11.65 -6.21 8.63
C GLY A 181 -12.42 -5.13 9.40
N ASP A 182 -13.64 -5.45 9.87
CA ASP A 182 -14.48 -4.55 10.67
C ASP A 182 -14.38 -4.79 12.19
N HIS A 183 -13.50 -5.71 12.64
CA HIS A 183 -13.35 -6.06 14.05
C HIS A 183 -13.04 -4.83 14.93
N MET A 184 -12.20 -3.92 14.45
CA MET A 184 -11.89 -2.67 15.17
C MET A 184 -13.10 -1.76 15.36
N LEU A 185 -14.14 -1.90 14.53
CA LEU A 185 -15.38 -1.12 14.64
C LEU A 185 -16.42 -1.81 15.53
N ARG A 186 -16.48 -3.15 15.46
CA ARG A 186 -17.45 -3.97 16.21
C ARG A 186 -17.00 -4.26 17.63
N PHE A 187 -15.69 -4.37 17.85
CA PHE A 187 -15.09 -4.73 19.14
C PHE A 187 -13.89 -3.80 19.46
N PRO A 188 -14.14 -2.47 19.58
CA PRO A 188 -13.06 -1.46 19.65
C PRO A 188 -12.11 -1.69 20.83
N GLU A 189 -12.60 -2.06 21.99
CA GLU A 189 -11.77 -2.29 23.18
C GLU A 189 -10.83 -3.49 22.99
N ARG A 190 -11.36 -4.60 22.45
CA ARG A 190 -10.55 -5.78 22.16
C ARG A 190 -9.51 -5.49 21.08
N ALA A 191 -9.89 -4.76 20.04
CA ALA A 191 -8.97 -4.34 18.99
C ALA A 191 -7.86 -3.44 19.55
N ALA A 192 -8.20 -2.51 20.43
CA ALA A 192 -7.23 -1.66 21.12
C ALA A 192 -6.22 -2.49 21.95
N THR A 193 -6.71 -3.46 22.74
CA THR A 193 -5.84 -4.36 23.51
C THR A 193 -4.85 -5.12 22.61
N LEU A 194 -5.28 -5.56 21.43
CA LEU A 194 -4.42 -6.29 20.49
C LEU A 194 -3.33 -5.42 19.86
N ARG A 195 -3.57 -4.13 19.67
CA ARG A 195 -2.58 -3.21 19.09
C ARG A 195 -1.59 -2.66 20.12
N GLU A 196 -1.93 -2.67 21.40
CA GLU A 196 -1.15 -2.02 22.47
C GLU A 196 0.32 -2.46 22.50
N PRO A 197 0.67 -3.76 22.46
CA PRO A 197 2.06 -4.17 22.43
C PRO A 197 2.84 -3.63 21.21
N LEU A 198 2.16 -3.40 20.07
CA LEU A 198 2.76 -2.81 18.87
C LEU A 198 3.06 -1.32 19.06
N LEU A 199 2.14 -0.61 19.70
CA LEU A 199 2.33 0.81 20.02
C LEU A 199 3.48 0.99 21.03
N GLN A 200 3.61 0.09 22.00
CA GLN A 200 4.74 0.14 22.92
C GLN A 200 6.07 -0.04 22.20
N GLN A 201 6.18 -1.02 21.30
CA GLN A 201 7.41 -1.19 20.49
C GLN A 201 7.68 0.01 19.58
N LEU A 202 6.63 0.64 19.04
CA LEU A 202 6.77 1.86 18.26
C LEU A 202 7.33 3.00 19.11
N ILE A 203 6.83 3.18 20.33
CA ILE A 203 7.36 4.16 21.30
C ILE A 203 8.83 3.89 21.59
N ASP A 204 9.16 2.65 21.91
CA ASP A 204 10.53 2.23 22.25
C ASP A 204 11.49 2.41 21.07
N SER A 205 10.99 2.30 19.83
CA SER A 205 11.78 2.52 18.61
C SER A 205 12.19 3.98 18.41
N GLY A 206 11.42 4.93 18.94
CA GLY A 206 11.61 6.36 18.73
C GLY A 206 11.50 6.80 17.26
N CYS A 207 10.77 6.05 16.44
CA CYS A 207 10.61 6.36 15.02
C CYS A 207 9.41 7.29 14.78
N ASP A 208 9.60 8.30 13.92
CA ASP A 208 8.56 9.25 13.51
C ASP A 208 7.63 8.68 12.42
N GLN A 209 7.99 7.54 11.84
CA GLN A 209 7.20 6.88 10.82
C GLN A 209 7.09 5.37 11.08
N LEU A 210 5.88 4.83 10.82
CA LEU A 210 5.59 3.39 10.84
C LEU A 210 5.08 2.95 9.47
N LEU A 211 5.78 2.04 8.82
CA LEU A 211 5.41 1.49 7.51
C LEU A 211 4.48 0.29 7.66
N VAL A 212 3.33 0.33 6.99
CA VAL A 212 2.31 -0.74 7.06
C VAL A 212 1.59 -0.90 5.72
N ALA A 213 1.68 -2.08 5.09
CA ALA A 213 1.08 -2.38 3.78
C ALA A 213 -0.37 -2.93 3.87
N ASN A 214 -1.20 -2.34 4.73
CA ASN A 214 -2.62 -2.65 4.85
C ASN A 214 -3.38 -1.46 5.41
N ILE A 215 -4.40 -0.97 4.68
CA ILE A 215 -5.14 0.24 5.07
C ILE A 215 -5.88 0.09 6.40
N GLY A 216 -6.45 -1.07 6.70
CA GLY A 216 -7.13 -1.32 7.98
C GLY A 216 -6.17 -1.22 9.16
N CYS A 217 -4.99 -1.86 9.03
CA CYS A 217 -3.93 -1.77 10.03
C CYS A 217 -3.40 -0.34 10.18
N ARG A 218 -3.19 0.38 9.06
CA ARG A 218 -2.74 1.77 9.08
C ARG A 218 -3.68 2.67 9.87
N LEU A 219 -4.98 2.62 9.55
CA LEU A 219 -5.99 3.44 10.24
C LEU A 219 -6.07 3.12 11.73
N HIS A 220 -6.02 1.84 12.08
CA HIS A 220 -6.14 1.41 13.47
C HIS A 220 -4.89 1.76 14.30
N LEU A 221 -3.69 1.60 13.72
CA LEU A 221 -2.43 1.96 14.36
C LEU A 221 -2.26 3.48 14.45
N GLN A 222 -2.66 4.25 13.42
CA GLN A 222 -2.65 5.70 13.46
C GLN A 222 -3.54 6.24 14.59
N ALA A 223 -4.77 5.73 14.70
CA ALA A 223 -5.66 6.10 15.80
C ALA A 223 -5.11 5.71 17.19
N GLY A 224 -4.31 4.64 17.26
CA GLY A 224 -3.60 4.26 18.48
C GLY A 224 -2.45 5.21 18.82
N ALA A 225 -1.63 5.55 17.85
CA ALA A 225 -0.53 6.50 18.00
C ALA A 225 -1.05 7.88 18.47
N GLU A 226 -2.10 8.39 17.83
CA GLU A 226 -2.76 9.65 18.22
C GLU A 226 -3.30 9.61 19.67
N ALA A 227 -3.93 8.48 20.07
CA ALA A 227 -4.45 8.30 21.44
C ALA A 227 -3.33 8.30 22.50
N HIS A 228 -2.11 7.91 22.13
CA HIS A 228 -0.91 7.97 22.99
C HIS A 228 -0.15 9.30 22.88
N GLY A 229 -0.65 10.25 22.11
CA GLY A 229 0.03 11.54 21.90
C GLY A 229 1.31 11.45 21.08
N LEU A 230 1.48 10.39 20.28
CA LEU A 230 2.63 10.23 19.41
C LEU A 230 2.44 11.04 18.11
N ASP A 231 3.48 11.74 17.67
CA ASP A 231 3.53 12.43 16.37
C ASP A 231 3.99 11.49 15.24
N THR A 232 3.85 10.19 15.45
CA THR A 232 4.25 9.17 14.47
C THR A 232 3.23 9.07 13.36
N ARG A 233 3.69 9.09 12.12
CA ARG A 233 2.87 8.91 10.92
C ARG A 233 2.87 7.45 10.49
N VAL A 234 1.68 6.86 10.37
CA VAL A 234 1.52 5.49 9.85
C VAL A 234 1.25 5.56 8.34
N VAL A 235 2.23 5.21 7.53
CA VAL A 235 2.23 5.37 6.07
C VAL A 235 2.35 4.03 5.34
N HIS A 236 1.96 4.00 4.07
CA HIS A 236 2.24 2.84 3.22
C HIS A 236 3.72 2.81 2.81
N PRO A 237 4.37 1.63 2.72
CA PRO A 237 5.78 1.54 2.28
C PRO A 237 6.08 2.28 0.98
N VAL A 238 5.17 2.25 0.00
CA VAL A 238 5.35 2.98 -1.27
C VAL A 238 5.42 4.49 -1.08
N GLU A 239 4.64 5.07 -0.15
CA GLU A 239 4.74 6.50 0.18
C GLU A 239 6.13 6.86 0.68
N PHE A 240 6.65 6.06 1.63
CA PHE A 240 7.99 6.24 2.16
C PHE A 240 9.07 6.10 1.08
N ILE A 241 8.99 5.04 0.26
CA ILE A 241 9.93 4.80 -0.83
C ILE A 241 9.93 5.97 -1.82
N THR A 242 8.75 6.44 -2.24
CA THR A 242 8.63 7.57 -3.19
C THR A 242 9.20 8.86 -2.63
N GLN A 243 9.05 9.12 -1.32
CA GLN A 243 9.66 10.27 -0.65
C GLN A 243 11.20 10.22 -0.62
N ARG A 244 11.79 9.04 -0.81
CA ARG A 244 13.25 8.85 -0.88
C ARG A 244 13.82 9.03 -2.29
N LEU A 245 12.98 9.24 -3.30
CA LEU A 245 13.42 9.50 -4.66
C LEU A 245 13.98 10.92 -4.79
N LEU A 246 15.12 11.04 -5.43
CA LEU A 246 15.59 12.34 -5.91
C LEU A 246 14.68 12.82 -7.06
N PRO A 247 14.42 14.13 -7.16
CA PRO A 247 13.73 14.68 -8.33
C PRO A 247 14.52 14.33 -9.60
N ASP A 248 13.79 14.22 -10.72
CA ASP A 248 14.47 14.08 -12.01
C ASP A 248 15.35 15.31 -12.21
N MET A 249 16.65 15.09 -12.45
CA MET A 249 17.51 16.16 -12.89
C MET A 249 16.98 16.66 -14.24
N PRO A 250 16.82 17.97 -14.43
CA PRO A 250 16.53 18.47 -15.76
C PRO A 250 17.63 17.94 -16.69
N GLU A 251 17.23 17.35 -17.81
CA GLU A 251 18.18 17.04 -18.87
C GLU A 251 18.86 18.37 -19.22
N ASP A 252 20.16 18.44 -18.94
CA ASP A 252 20.98 19.62 -19.30
C ASP A 252 20.72 19.90 -20.77
N SER A 253 20.02 21.01 -21.04
CA SER A 253 19.96 21.55 -22.38
C SER A 253 21.39 21.93 -22.77
N PRO A 254 21.86 21.50 -23.94
CA PRO A 254 23.21 21.76 -24.43
C PRO A 254 23.51 23.24 -24.58
#